data_d6fa04d1c896eb9cbd4375038f0b25e9
#
_entry.id   d6fa04d1c896eb9cbd4375038f0b25e9
#
_cell.length_a   1.000
_cell.length_b   1.000
_cell.length_c   1.000
_cell.angle_alpha   90.00
_cell.angle_beta   90.00
_cell.angle_gamma   90.00
#
_symmetry.space_group_name_H-M   'P 1'
#
loop_
_entity.id
_entity.type
_entity.pdbx_description
1 polymer ?
#
loop_
_entity_poly.entity_id
_entity_poly.type
_entity_poly.pdbx_seq_one_letter_code
_entity_poly.pdbx_strand_id
1 'polypeptide(L)'
;MSLKDKIKTPDKLVDQQGAKILIYGQAGAGKTFATQSMPGKVLVISAEAGLLSIKDAPNVSAIEVANYDDLREVYAALRSGELVYDSVCLDSVSEISEILLVHEKGRNKDGRMAYQNVSEAVTSLMRSFRDLDMHVLFICKEGKENNDGVFFFGPKMASKPLGDAITYFFDEVLALRVIEDQDDDGNPVAARWLQSRIGQGYTAKDRSGKLEEIGRAHV
;
A
#
# COMPACT_ATOMS: atom_id res chain seq x y z
N MET A 1 14.23 7.11 30.65
CA MET A 1 12.77 7.30 30.45
C MET A 1 12.04 6.26 31.29
N SER A 2 11.22 6.66 32.25
CA SER A 2 10.51 5.71 33.10
C SER A 2 9.35 5.04 32.32
N LEU A 3 8.83 3.91 32.81
CA LEU A 3 7.69 3.25 32.21
C LEU A 3 6.45 4.17 32.19
N LYS A 4 6.32 5.04 33.20
CA LYS A 4 5.25 6.04 33.30
C LYS A 4 5.30 7.08 32.18
N ASP A 5 6.51 7.45 31.72
CA ASP A 5 6.70 8.44 30.66
C ASP A 5 6.31 7.89 29.26
N LYS A 6 6.19 6.57 29.15
CA LYS A 6 5.76 5.88 27.92
C LYS A 6 4.23 5.76 27.79
N ILE A 7 3.50 5.98 28.90
CA ILE A 7 2.03 5.92 28.88
C ILE A 7 1.51 7.23 28.29
N LYS A 8 0.82 7.14 27.16
CA LYS A 8 0.19 8.26 26.46
C LYS A 8 -1.28 7.92 26.21
N THR A 9 -2.10 8.93 26.04
CA THR A 9 -3.49 8.76 25.59
C THR A 9 -3.53 8.32 24.12
N PRO A 10 -4.55 7.56 23.66
CA PRO A 10 -4.63 7.07 22.30
C PRO A 10 -4.50 8.16 21.24
N ASP A 11 -5.12 9.33 21.44
CA ASP A 11 -5.03 10.50 20.56
C ASP A 11 -3.57 10.93 20.32
N LYS A 12 -2.77 11.07 21.39
CA LYS A 12 -1.35 11.44 21.28
C LYS A 12 -0.49 10.38 20.60
N LEU A 13 -0.88 9.12 20.67
CA LEU A 13 -0.18 8.05 19.96
C LEU A 13 -0.51 8.07 18.46
N VAL A 14 -1.76 8.32 18.11
CA VAL A 14 -2.24 8.36 16.71
C VAL A 14 -1.67 9.58 15.98
N ASP A 15 -1.72 10.76 16.59
CA ASP A 15 -1.24 12.02 16.00
C ASP A 15 0.25 11.97 15.61
N GLN A 16 1.05 11.17 16.30
CA GLN A 16 2.48 11.04 16.03
C GLN A 16 2.82 10.05 14.92
N GLN A 17 1.93 9.11 14.61
CA GLN A 17 2.23 7.99 13.70
C GLN A 17 1.86 8.24 12.25
N GLY A 18 1.01 9.23 11.95
CA GLY A 18 0.44 9.42 10.62
C GLY A 18 -0.48 8.26 10.19
N ALA A 19 -1.23 8.43 9.11
CA ALA A 19 -2.13 7.42 8.58
C ALA A 19 -1.37 6.28 7.87
N LYS A 20 -1.81 5.04 8.06
CA LYS A 20 -1.27 3.83 7.42
C LYS A 20 -2.32 3.26 6.47
N ILE A 21 -2.12 3.48 5.19
CA ILE A 21 -3.10 3.23 4.14
C ILE A 21 -2.58 2.16 3.18
N LEU A 22 -3.43 1.22 2.81
CA LEU A 22 -3.23 0.28 1.71
C LEU A 22 -4.26 0.58 0.61
N ILE A 23 -3.80 0.79 -0.61
CA ILE A 23 -4.66 0.89 -1.80
C ILE A 23 -4.33 -0.27 -2.74
N TYR A 24 -5.36 -0.99 -3.19
CA TYR A 24 -5.20 -1.98 -4.24
C TYR A 24 -6.23 -1.78 -5.35
N GLY A 25 -5.96 -2.30 -6.54
CA GLY A 25 -6.85 -2.19 -7.69
C GLY A 25 -6.17 -2.65 -8.97
N GLN A 26 -6.95 -2.71 -10.05
CA GLN A 26 -6.51 -3.16 -11.37
C GLN A 26 -5.41 -2.26 -11.96
N ALA A 27 -4.70 -2.78 -12.96
CA ALA A 27 -3.76 -1.98 -13.73
C ALA A 27 -4.50 -0.79 -14.39
N GLY A 28 -3.89 0.40 -14.37
CA GLY A 28 -4.48 1.62 -14.93
C GLY A 28 -5.61 2.25 -14.09
N ALA A 29 -5.95 1.71 -12.92
CA ALA A 29 -6.98 2.29 -12.06
C ALA A 29 -6.59 3.65 -11.44
N GLY A 30 -5.30 4.05 -11.48
CA GLY A 30 -4.83 5.32 -10.91
C GLY A 30 -4.17 5.20 -9.54
N LYS A 31 -3.72 4.02 -9.14
CA LYS A 31 -3.07 3.81 -7.82
C LYS A 31 -1.85 4.69 -7.61
N THR A 32 -0.93 4.70 -8.58
CA THR A 32 0.27 5.56 -8.54
C THR A 32 -0.11 7.04 -8.49
N PHE A 33 -1.12 7.44 -9.29
CA PHE A 33 -1.62 8.82 -9.30
C PHE A 33 -2.11 9.28 -7.91
N ALA A 34 -2.72 8.39 -7.13
CA ALA A 34 -3.20 8.71 -5.78
C ALA A 34 -2.07 9.15 -4.82
N THR A 35 -0.79 8.86 -5.13
CA THR A 35 0.34 9.25 -4.27
C THR A 35 0.48 10.76 -4.12
N GLN A 36 0.14 11.55 -5.14
CA GLN A 36 0.20 13.01 -5.08
C GLN A 36 -0.81 13.64 -4.12
N SER A 37 -1.83 12.87 -3.71
CA SER A 37 -2.82 13.31 -2.70
C SER A 37 -2.33 13.11 -1.27
N MET A 38 -1.18 12.48 -1.07
CA MET A 38 -0.59 12.32 0.26
C MET A 38 -0.11 13.67 0.81
N PRO A 39 -0.19 13.87 2.14
CA PRO A 39 0.22 15.13 2.77
C PRO A 39 1.69 15.46 2.61
N GLY A 40 2.00 16.74 2.41
CA GLY A 40 3.35 17.29 2.44
C GLY A 40 4.25 16.80 1.31
N LYS A 41 5.54 16.63 1.62
CA LYS A 41 6.53 16.07 0.68
C LYS A 41 6.42 14.55 0.66
N VAL A 42 6.22 13.99 -0.50
CA VAL A 42 5.99 12.55 -0.71
C VAL A 42 7.21 11.90 -1.35
N LEU A 43 7.72 10.81 -0.76
CA LEU A 43 8.69 9.93 -1.39
C LEU A 43 7.98 8.69 -1.92
N VAL A 44 8.04 8.46 -3.21
CA VAL A 44 7.60 7.21 -3.85
C VAL A 44 8.80 6.28 -4.01
N ILE A 45 8.75 5.13 -3.36
CA ILE A 45 9.70 4.02 -3.53
C ILE A 45 9.11 3.12 -4.61
N SER A 46 9.66 3.21 -5.82
CA SER A 46 9.13 2.55 -7.01
C SER A 46 9.86 1.24 -7.28
N ALA A 47 9.15 0.13 -7.25
CA ALA A 47 9.61 -1.17 -7.73
C ALA A 47 9.09 -1.50 -9.13
N GLU A 48 8.23 -0.64 -9.69
CA GLU A 48 7.68 -0.74 -11.05
C GLU A 48 7.97 0.56 -11.80
N ALA A 49 8.28 0.51 -13.09
CA ALA A 49 8.55 1.71 -13.93
C ALA A 49 7.25 2.48 -14.26
N GLY A 50 6.42 2.80 -13.25
CA GLY A 50 5.06 3.34 -13.42
C GLY A 50 4.90 4.84 -13.11
N LEU A 51 5.98 5.64 -13.10
CA LEU A 51 5.98 7.03 -12.60
C LEU A 51 5.41 8.08 -13.57
N LEU A 52 5.05 7.68 -14.80
CA LEU A 52 4.58 8.61 -15.83
C LEU A 52 3.36 9.44 -15.37
N SER A 53 2.45 8.83 -14.60
CA SER A 53 1.21 9.47 -14.14
C SER A 53 1.45 10.58 -13.09
N ILE A 54 2.62 10.63 -12.49
CA ILE A 54 3.00 11.59 -11.44
C ILE A 54 4.19 12.46 -11.82
N LYS A 55 4.62 12.44 -13.10
CA LYS A 55 5.80 13.16 -13.59
C LYS A 55 5.77 14.66 -13.30
N ASP A 56 4.58 15.24 -13.27
CA ASP A 56 4.37 16.69 -13.08
C ASP A 56 3.88 17.02 -11.64
N ALA A 57 3.86 16.05 -10.73
CA ALA A 57 3.42 16.26 -9.36
C ALA A 57 4.49 17.00 -8.53
N PRO A 58 4.25 18.26 -8.10
CA PRO A 58 5.29 19.13 -7.54
C PRO A 58 5.72 18.71 -6.13
N ASN A 59 4.91 17.94 -5.42
CA ASN A 59 5.16 17.47 -4.06
C ASN A 59 5.76 16.07 -4.00
N VAL A 60 5.97 15.40 -5.15
CA VAL A 60 6.41 14.00 -5.21
C VAL A 60 7.85 13.91 -5.69
N SER A 61 8.66 13.16 -4.94
CA SER A 61 9.97 12.67 -5.37
C SER A 61 9.89 11.15 -5.48
N ALA A 62 10.70 10.55 -6.35
CA ALA A 62 10.71 9.10 -6.52
C ALA A 62 12.14 8.55 -6.43
N ILE A 63 12.25 7.33 -5.91
CA ILE A 63 13.47 6.51 -5.95
C ILE A 63 13.10 5.13 -6.49
N GLU A 64 13.86 4.64 -7.47
CA GLU A 64 13.69 3.29 -7.98
C GLU A 64 14.48 2.30 -7.14
N VAL A 65 13.88 1.15 -6.87
CA VAL A 65 14.49 0.05 -6.12
C VAL A 65 14.41 -1.23 -6.94
N ALA A 66 15.55 -1.90 -7.10
CA ALA A 66 15.64 -3.11 -7.91
C ALA A 66 15.76 -4.38 -7.05
N ASN A 67 16.11 -4.25 -5.78
CA ASN A 67 16.39 -5.37 -4.88
C ASN A 67 16.09 -5.03 -3.43
N TYR A 68 16.24 -6.03 -2.55
CA TYR A 68 15.93 -5.89 -1.13
C TYR A 68 16.89 -4.97 -0.37
N ASP A 69 18.15 -4.92 -0.79
CA ASP A 69 19.15 -4.08 -0.13
C ASP A 69 18.88 -2.59 -0.39
N ASP A 70 18.44 -2.22 -1.61
CA ASP A 70 17.99 -0.86 -1.91
C ASP A 70 16.85 -0.42 -0.98
N LEU A 71 15.86 -1.30 -0.76
CA LEU A 71 14.74 -1.01 0.16
C LEU A 71 15.19 -0.79 1.60
N ARG A 72 16.17 -1.59 2.06
CA ARG A 72 16.73 -1.46 3.41
C ARG A 72 17.50 -0.16 3.58
N GLU A 73 18.23 0.25 2.55
CA GLU A 73 18.99 1.50 2.54
C GLU A 73 18.05 2.70 2.62
N VAL A 74 17.01 2.74 1.77
CA VAL A 74 15.99 3.81 1.81
C VAL A 74 15.28 3.86 3.16
N TYR A 75 14.90 2.71 3.71
CA TYR A 75 14.31 2.64 5.04
C TYR A 75 15.24 3.18 6.13
N ALA A 76 16.52 2.82 6.09
CA ALA A 76 17.51 3.30 7.06
C ALA A 76 17.69 4.82 6.99
N ALA A 77 17.73 5.38 5.77
CA ALA A 77 17.84 6.81 5.53
C ALA A 77 16.60 7.59 6.02
N LEU A 78 15.39 7.05 5.81
CA LEU A 78 14.16 7.64 6.36
C LEU A 78 14.16 7.60 7.90
N ARG A 79 14.51 6.46 8.48
CA ARG A 79 14.52 6.26 9.92
C ARG A 79 15.56 7.11 10.66
N SER A 80 16.73 7.34 10.02
CA SER A 80 17.79 8.17 10.60
C SER A 80 17.53 9.68 10.48
N GLY A 81 16.57 10.07 9.62
CA GLY A 81 16.31 11.47 9.28
C GLY A 81 17.29 12.04 8.23
N GLU A 82 18.06 11.21 7.57
CA GLU A 82 18.87 11.57 6.40
C GLU A 82 17.98 11.98 5.23
N LEU A 83 16.88 11.24 5.02
CA LEU A 83 15.79 11.61 4.12
C LEU A 83 14.62 12.14 4.93
N VAL A 84 14.19 13.38 4.63
CA VAL A 84 13.11 14.08 5.34
C VAL A 84 11.91 14.25 4.41
N TYR A 85 10.86 13.47 4.68
CA TYR A 85 9.57 13.49 3.98
C TYR A 85 8.42 13.42 4.99
N ASP A 86 7.26 13.93 4.59
CA ASP A 86 6.04 13.88 5.40
C ASP A 86 5.24 12.59 5.13
N SER A 87 5.41 12.06 3.93
CA SER A 87 4.74 10.85 3.46
C SER A 87 5.68 9.95 2.67
N VAL A 88 5.50 8.64 2.78
CA VAL A 88 6.20 7.64 1.96
C VAL A 88 5.20 6.70 1.31
N CYS A 89 5.44 6.36 0.05
CA CYS A 89 4.65 5.40 -0.70
C CYS A 89 5.53 4.25 -1.21
N LEU A 90 5.09 3.00 -1.06
CA LEU A 90 5.71 1.81 -1.67
C LEU A 90 4.86 1.38 -2.88
N ASP A 91 5.39 1.55 -4.09
CA ASP A 91 4.70 1.26 -5.36
C ASP A 91 5.49 0.27 -6.24
N SER A 92 5.14 -1.00 -6.23
CA SER A 92 4.10 -1.66 -5.47
C SER A 92 4.68 -2.69 -4.51
N VAL A 93 4.03 -2.89 -3.37
CA VAL A 93 4.42 -3.97 -2.43
C VAL A 93 4.21 -5.34 -3.06
N SER A 94 3.29 -5.48 -4.00
CA SER A 94 3.12 -6.70 -4.79
C SER A 94 4.40 -7.04 -5.55
N GLU A 95 5.01 -6.09 -6.26
CA GLU A 95 6.26 -6.30 -7.00
C GLU A 95 7.44 -6.53 -6.07
N ILE A 96 7.52 -5.77 -4.97
CA ILE A 96 8.52 -5.99 -3.92
C ILE A 96 8.48 -7.44 -3.41
N SER A 97 7.28 -7.99 -3.21
CA SER A 97 7.13 -9.39 -2.77
C SER A 97 7.58 -10.40 -3.82
N GLU A 98 7.41 -10.12 -5.11
CA GLU A 98 7.87 -10.96 -6.22
C GLU A 98 9.41 -10.90 -6.37
N ILE A 99 10.01 -9.71 -6.28
CA ILE A 99 11.48 -9.53 -6.28
C ILE A 99 12.11 -10.36 -5.16
N LEU A 100 11.54 -10.29 -3.95
CA LEU A 100 12.00 -11.09 -2.81
C LEU A 100 11.84 -12.58 -3.06
N LEU A 101 10.74 -13.01 -3.69
CA LEU A 101 10.50 -14.42 -4.00
C LEU A 101 11.54 -14.96 -5.00
N VAL A 102 11.86 -14.19 -6.03
CA VAL A 102 12.91 -14.55 -7.00
C VAL A 102 14.27 -14.69 -6.30
N HIS A 103 14.62 -13.74 -5.43
CA HIS A 103 15.86 -13.75 -4.66
C HIS A 103 15.95 -15.00 -3.75
N GLU A 104 14.88 -15.30 -2.98
CA GLU A 104 14.86 -16.44 -2.07
C GLU A 104 14.85 -17.79 -2.80
N LYS A 105 14.18 -17.92 -3.94
CA LYS A 105 14.22 -19.12 -4.77
C LYS A 105 15.62 -19.39 -5.33
N GLY A 106 16.39 -18.36 -5.62
CA GLY A 106 17.78 -18.49 -6.04
C GLY A 106 18.71 -19.02 -4.94
N ARG A 107 18.36 -18.81 -3.67
CA ARG A 107 19.15 -19.21 -2.49
C ARG A 107 18.72 -20.54 -1.89
N ASN A 108 17.46 -20.90 -2.01
CA ASN A 108 16.86 -22.09 -1.39
C ASN A 108 16.39 -23.07 -2.46
N LYS A 109 16.88 -24.33 -2.38
CA LYS A 109 16.43 -25.42 -3.26
C LYS A 109 15.00 -25.91 -2.89
N ASP A 110 14.57 -25.68 -1.64
CA ASP A 110 13.21 -26.00 -1.18
C ASP A 110 12.30 -24.78 -1.43
N GLY A 111 11.36 -24.96 -2.36
CA GLY A 111 10.40 -23.91 -2.71
C GLY A 111 9.50 -23.49 -1.55
N ARG A 112 9.18 -24.37 -0.60
CA ARG A 112 8.36 -24.05 0.57
C ARG A 112 9.09 -23.10 1.50
N MET A 113 10.37 -23.38 1.77
CA MET A 113 11.22 -22.48 2.57
C MET A 113 11.36 -21.10 1.92
N ALA A 114 11.49 -21.04 0.59
CA ALA A 114 11.55 -19.75 -0.12
C ALA A 114 10.28 -18.92 0.12
N TYR A 115 9.08 -19.49 0.00
CA TYR A 115 7.83 -18.79 0.29
C TYR A 115 7.68 -18.35 1.75
N GLN A 116 8.13 -19.18 2.71
CA GLN A 116 8.12 -18.82 4.11
C GLN A 116 9.05 -17.62 4.39
N ASN A 117 10.29 -17.69 3.92
CA ASN A 117 11.27 -16.63 4.08
C ASN A 117 10.77 -15.30 3.48
N VAL A 118 10.14 -15.35 2.31
CA VAL A 118 9.53 -14.19 1.67
C VAL A 118 8.41 -13.61 2.53
N SER A 119 7.52 -14.46 3.05
CA SER A 119 6.43 -14.01 3.93
C SER A 119 6.97 -13.29 5.17
N GLU A 120 8.03 -13.83 5.78
CA GLU A 120 8.67 -13.23 6.95
C GLU A 120 9.36 -11.92 6.60
N ALA A 121 10.13 -11.88 5.51
CA ALA A 121 10.85 -10.70 5.04
C ALA A 121 9.91 -9.56 4.66
N VAL A 122 8.86 -9.85 3.87
CA VAL A 122 7.85 -8.85 3.48
C VAL A 122 7.09 -8.35 4.70
N THR A 123 6.67 -9.25 5.60
CA THR A 123 5.98 -8.86 6.84
C THR A 123 6.85 -7.96 7.72
N SER A 124 8.14 -8.28 7.86
CA SER A 124 9.10 -7.47 8.61
C SER A 124 9.30 -6.09 7.97
N LEU A 125 9.49 -6.04 6.66
CA LEU A 125 9.62 -4.81 5.88
C LEU A 125 8.39 -3.91 6.06
N MET A 126 7.21 -4.46 5.90
CA MET A 126 5.97 -3.71 6.02
C MET A 126 5.76 -3.14 7.42
N ARG A 127 6.05 -3.92 8.46
CA ARG A 127 6.03 -3.43 9.84
C ARG A 127 7.03 -2.29 10.03
N SER A 128 8.23 -2.43 9.48
CA SER A 128 9.26 -1.40 9.56
C SER A 128 8.80 -0.07 8.97
N PHE A 129 8.24 -0.08 7.75
CA PHE A 129 7.71 1.13 7.12
C PHE A 129 6.45 1.64 7.83
N ARG A 130 5.54 0.76 8.24
CA ARG A 130 4.35 1.15 9.00
C ARG A 130 4.71 1.90 10.29
N ASP A 131 5.78 1.48 10.95
CA ASP A 131 6.18 2.02 12.25
C ASP A 131 7.02 3.32 12.14
N LEU A 132 7.19 3.88 10.94
CA LEU A 132 7.75 5.22 10.75
C LEU A 132 6.75 6.30 11.24
N ASP A 133 7.26 7.36 11.85
CA ASP A 133 6.45 8.50 12.33
C ASP A 133 6.09 9.45 11.18
N MET A 134 5.41 8.93 10.15
CA MET A 134 4.95 9.66 8.96
C MET A 134 3.74 8.98 8.33
N HIS A 135 3.11 9.62 7.34
CA HIS A 135 2.07 8.96 6.55
C HIS A 135 2.68 7.88 5.65
N VAL A 136 2.05 6.72 5.59
CA VAL A 136 2.54 5.60 4.77
C VAL A 136 1.43 5.07 3.89
N LEU A 137 1.69 5.07 2.57
CA LEU A 137 0.82 4.48 1.57
C LEU A 137 1.49 3.24 0.98
N PHE A 138 0.78 2.11 1.02
CA PHE A 138 1.18 0.91 0.32
C PHE A 138 0.26 0.67 -0.87
N ILE A 139 0.85 0.48 -2.04
CA ILE A 139 0.12 0.16 -3.26
C ILE A 139 0.27 -1.33 -3.57
N CYS A 140 -0.86 -1.99 -3.87
CA CYS A 140 -0.89 -3.39 -4.29
C CYS A 140 -1.63 -3.57 -5.61
N LYS A 141 -1.24 -4.60 -6.36
CA LYS A 141 -2.03 -5.14 -7.48
C LYS A 141 -3.30 -5.78 -6.92
N GLU A 142 -4.36 -5.82 -7.72
CA GLU A 142 -5.58 -6.55 -7.38
C GLU A 142 -5.40 -8.05 -7.64
N GLY A 143 -5.73 -8.85 -6.65
CA GLY A 143 -5.93 -10.28 -6.78
C GLY A 143 -7.42 -10.59 -6.94
N LYS A 144 -7.74 -11.60 -7.75
CA LYS A 144 -9.09 -12.12 -7.95
C LYS A 144 -9.12 -13.61 -7.66
N GLU A 145 -10.05 -14.03 -6.84
CA GLU A 145 -10.30 -15.42 -6.49
C GLU A 145 -11.73 -15.80 -6.85
N ASN A 146 -11.92 -17.05 -7.21
CA ASN A 146 -13.24 -17.62 -7.48
C ASN A 146 -13.47 -18.80 -6.53
N ASN A 147 -14.46 -18.68 -5.67
CA ASN A 147 -14.92 -19.77 -4.80
C ASN A 147 -16.37 -20.10 -5.19
N ASP A 148 -16.56 -21.22 -5.87
CA ASP A 148 -17.88 -21.74 -6.30
C ASP A 148 -18.74 -20.72 -7.04
N GLY A 149 -18.12 -19.94 -7.94
CA GLY A 149 -18.80 -18.91 -8.75
C GLY A 149 -18.89 -17.53 -8.09
N VAL A 150 -18.47 -17.40 -6.83
CA VAL A 150 -18.39 -16.12 -6.14
C VAL A 150 -16.97 -15.56 -6.27
N PHE A 151 -16.85 -14.33 -6.75
CA PHE A 151 -15.57 -13.66 -6.91
C PHE A 151 -15.23 -12.84 -5.65
N PHE A 152 -13.97 -12.97 -5.22
CA PHE A 152 -13.38 -12.18 -4.16
C PHE A 152 -12.19 -11.41 -4.70
N PHE A 153 -12.05 -10.15 -4.26
CA PHE A 153 -11.00 -9.24 -4.68
C PHE A 153 -10.26 -8.71 -3.46
N GLY A 154 -8.93 -8.69 -3.54
CA GLY A 154 -8.07 -8.21 -2.45
C GLY A 154 -6.66 -7.88 -2.94
N PRO A 155 -5.77 -7.44 -2.04
CA PRO A 155 -4.40 -7.16 -2.40
C PRO A 155 -3.66 -8.43 -2.84
N LYS A 156 -3.01 -8.37 -4.02
CA LYS A 156 -2.21 -9.48 -4.55
C LYS A 156 -0.79 -9.42 -4.00
N MET A 157 -0.35 -10.53 -3.42
CA MET A 157 1.02 -10.72 -2.94
C MET A 157 1.62 -12.00 -3.54
N ALA A 158 2.93 -12.23 -3.32
CA ALA A 158 3.62 -13.44 -3.77
C ALA A 158 3.02 -14.76 -3.23
N SER A 159 2.26 -14.69 -2.15
CA SER A 159 1.47 -15.82 -1.64
C SER A 159 0.10 -15.34 -1.14
N LYS A 160 -0.92 -16.21 -1.24
CA LYS A 160 -2.27 -15.92 -0.73
C LYS A 160 -2.28 -15.62 0.78
N PRO A 161 -1.68 -16.43 1.66
CA PRO A 161 -1.66 -16.13 3.09
C PRO A 161 -1.07 -14.77 3.43
N LEU A 162 -0.08 -14.31 2.65
CA LEU A 162 0.50 -12.98 2.82
C LEU A 162 -0.48 -11.89 2.38
N GLY A 163 -1.22 -12.09 1.28
CA GLY A 163 -2.26 -11.16 0.81
C GLY A 163 -3.39 -11.00 1.83
N ASP A 164 -3.82 -12.08 2.45
CA ASP A 164 -4.85 -12.04 3.49
C ASP A 164 -4.33 -11.33 4.76
N ALA A 165 -3.09 -11.62 5.17
CA ALA A 165 -2.48 -11.08 6.37
C ALA A 165 -2.15 -9.57 6.27
N ILE A 166 -1.80 -9.08 5.07
CA ILE A 166 -1.33 -7.71 4.88
C ILE A 166 -2.38 -6.68 5.34
N THR A 167 -3.66 -6.96 5.16
CA THR A 167 -4.76 -6.05 5.50
C THR A 167 -4.84 -5.70 6.99
N TYR A 168 -4.29 -6.55 7.86
CA TYR A 168 -4.28 -6.31 9.31
C TYR A 168 -3.28 -5.23 9.75
N PHE A 169 -2.31 -4.88 8.91
CA PHE A 169 -1.26 -3.92 9.27
C PHE A 169 -1.66 -2.45 9.10
N PHE A 170 -2.77 -2.18 8.40
CA PHE A 170 -3.18 -0.85 8.01
C PHE A 170 -4.39 -0.34 8.79
N ASP A 171 -4.52 0.97 8.89
CA ASP A 171 -5.70 1.60 9.42
C ASP A 171 -6.81 1.60 8.38
N GLU A 172 -6.44 1.92 7.14
CA GLU A 172 -7.34 1.95 6.00
C GLU A 172 -6.89 0.94 4.94
N VAL A 173 -7.83 0.15 4.41
CA VAL A 173 -7.64 -0.72 3.25
C VAL A 173 -8.69 -0.34 2.22
N LEU A 174 -8.25 0.20 1.09
CA LEU A 174 -9.11 0.79 0.09
C LEU A 174 -8.99 0.04 -1.24
N ALA A 175 -10.14 -0.38 -1.78
CA ALA A 175 -10.20 -0.93 -3.13
C ALA A 175 -10.45 0.21 -4.12
N LEU A 176 -9.47 0.48 -5.00
CA LEU A 176 -9.62 1.46 -6.08
C LEU A 176 -10.24 0.77 -7.30
N ARG A 177 -11.49 1.14 -7.58
CA ARG A 177 -12.32 0.54 -8.63
C ARG A 177 -12.57 1.53 -9.75
N VAL A 178 -12.59 1.04 -10.97
CA VAL A 178 -13.09 1.78 -12.13
C VAL A 178 -14.48 1.24 -12.45
N ILE A 179 -15.50 2.08 -12.38
CA ILE A 179 -16.89 1.73 -12.55
C ILE A 179 -17.47 2.61 -13.67
N GLU A 180 -18.31 2.04 -14.51
CA GLU A 180 -19.09 2.83 -15.46
C GLU A 180 -20.08 3.71 -14.69
N ASP A 181 -20.05 5.00 -14.97
CA ASP A 181 -20.87 6.04 -14.38
C ASP A 181 -21.41 6.94 -15.49
N GLN A 182 -22.16 7.96 -15.16
CA GLN A 182 -22.65 8.96 -16.13
C GLN A 182 -22.13 10.35 -15.73
N ASP A 183 -21.77 11.14 -16.74
CA ASP A 183 -21.49 12.56 -16.56
C ASP A 183 -22.80 13.37 -16.37
N ASP A 184 -22.66 14.68 -16.18
CA ASP A 184 -23.80 15.59 -15.96
C ASP A 184 -24.76 15.63 -17.16
N ASP A 185 -24.30 15.25 -18.36
CA ASP A 185 -25.06 15.18 -19.61
C ASP A 185 -25.66 13.78 -19.85
N GLY A 186 -25.39 12.79 -18.95
CA GLY A 186 -25.89 11.42 -19.03
C GLY A 186 -25.07 10.50 -19.93
N ASN A 187 -23.88 10.93 -20.39
CA ASN A 187 -23.01 10.08 -21.19
C ASN A 187 -22.24 9.09 -20.30
N PRO A 188 -21.97 7.87 -20.75
CA PRO A 188 -21.19 6.89 -19.99
C PRO A 188 -19.75 7.36 -19.83
N VAL A 189 -19.26 7.39 -18.61
CA VAL A 189 -17.88 7.74 -18.23
C VAL A 189 -17.30 6.69 -17.28
N ALA A 190 -16.00 6.47 -17.37
CA ALA A 190 -15.29 5.62 -16.41
C ALA A 190 -14.93 6.45 -15.17
N ALA A 191 -15.65 6.25 -14.09
CA ALA A 191 -15.37 6.91 -12.82
C ALA A 191 -14.52 6.02 -11.91
N ARG A 192 -13.66 6.65 -11.12
CA ARG A 192 -12.82 5.98 -10.13
C ARG A 192 -13.43 6.12 -8.75
N TRP A 193 -13.49 5.01 -8.03
CA TRP A 193 -14.12 4.93 -6.73
C TRP A 193 -13.21 4.24 -5.73
N LEU A 194 -13.12 4.80 -4.53
CA LEU A 194 -12.44 4.17 -3.39
C LEU A 194 -13.50 3.53 -2.49
N GLN A 195 -13.48 2.21 -2.41
CA GLN A 195 -14.34 1.45 -1.49
C GLN A 195 -13.59 1.21 -0.18
N SER A 196 -14.19 1.61 0.93
CA SER A 196 -13.62 1.57 2.27
C SER A 196 -14.21 0.47 3.17
N ARG A 197 -15.31 -0.17 2.75
CA ARG A 197 -15.98 -1.24 3.50
C ARG A 197 -16.11 -2.50 2.68
N ILE A 198 -16.13 -3.64 3.38
CA ILE A 198 -16.34 -4.95 2.75
C ILE A 198 -17.69 -4.93 2.03
N GLY A 199 -17.69 -5.29 0.75
CA GLY A 199 -18.89 -5.36 -0.06
C GLY A 199 -18.58 -5.82 -1.48
N GLN A 200 -19.55 -6.41 -2.18
CA GLN A 200 -19.42 -6.85 -3.58
C GLN A 200 -18.17 -7.74 -3.85
N GLY A 201 -17.76 -8.53 -2.85
CA GLY A 201 -16.56 -9.37 -2.94
C GLY A 201 -15.22 -8.65 -2.68
N TYR A 202 -15.21 -7.33 -2.47
CA TYR A 202 -13.99 -6.57 -2.21
C TYR A 202 -13.63 -6.56 -0.72
N THR A 203 -12.35 -6.81 -0.43
CA THR A 203 -11.77 -6.64 0.91
C THR A 203 -11.46 -5.18 1.13
N ALA A 204 -12.08 -4.58 2.12
CA ALA A 204 -11.82 -3.18 2.47
C ALA A 204 -11.96 -2.99 3.99
N LYS A 205 -11.38 -1.92 4.52
CA LYS A 205 -11.43 -1.60 5.95
C LYS A 205 -11.27 -0.10 6.17
N ASP A 206 -12.10 0.46 7.03
CA ASP A 206 -11.97 1.80 7.60
C ASP A 206 -11.95 1.66 9.13
N ARG A 207 -10.77 1.87 9.75
CA ARG A 207 -10.63 1.85 11.20
C ARG A 207 -11.02 3.19 11.81
N SER A 208 -10.97 4.26 11.05
CA SER A 208 -11.35 5.61 11.51
C SER A 208 -12.86 5.75 11.70
N GLY A 209 -13.66 4.98 10.96
CA GLY A 209 -15.10 5.07 10.91
C GLY A 209 -15.62 6.38 10.31
N LYS A 210 -14.75 7.14 9.64
CA LYS A 210 -15.08 8.46 9.08
C LYS A 210 -15.27 8.45 7.57
N LEU A 211 -14.89 7.36 6.89
CA LEU A 211 -15.02 7.25 5.46
C LEU A 211 -16.42 6.75 5.09
N GLU A 212 -16.96 7.25 3.99
CA GLU A 212 -18.13 6.66 3.35
C GLU A 212 -17.81 5.26 2.82
N GLU A 213 -18.83 4.43 2.65
CA GLU A 213 -18.65 3.04 2.18
C GLU A 213 -17.93 2.98 0.84
N ILE A 214 -18.29 3.88 -0.07
CA ILE A 214 -17.65 4.08 -1.36
C ILE A 214 -17.70 5.56 -1.72
N GLY A 215 -16.56 6.15 -2.06
CA GLY A 215 -16.43 7.56 -2.44
C GLY A 215 -15.78 7.69 -3.81
N ARG A 216 -16.20 8.70 -4.60
CA ARG A 216 -15.60 9.02 -5.89
C ARG A 216 -14.17 9.51 -5.68
N ALA A 217 -13.20 8.86 -6.30
CA ALA A 217 -11.81 9.30 -6.27
C ALA A 217 -11.58 10.32 -7.38
N HIS A 218 -11.10 11.50 -7.03
CA HIS A 218 -10.63 12.52 -7.98
C HIS A 218 -9.19 12.17 -8.39
N VAL A 219 -9.06 11.29 -9.39
CA VAL A 219 -7.78 10.75 -9.88
C VAL A 219 -7.63 11.06 -11.35
#